data_e26c16fc6214381ffa5349926f493d70
#
_entry.id   e26c16fc6214381ffa5349926f493d70
#
_cell.length_a   1.000
_cell.length_b   1.000
_cell.length_c   1.000
_cell.angle_alpha   90.00
_cell.angle_beta   90.00
_cell.angle_gamma   90.00
#
_symmetry.space_group_name_H-M   'P 1'
#
loop_
_entity.id
_entity.type
_entity.pdbx_description
1 polymer ?
#
loop_
_entity_poly.entity_id
_entity_poly.type
_entity_poly.pdbx_seq_one_letter_code
_entity_poly.pdbx_strand_id
1 'polypeptide(L)'
;ILIFEGIHALQPQLRQGLARSNFGIYIHPNTSYVDQDGRTLLDARDLRLTRRIIRDNLHRGTPPLGTMRMWKDVLRGELLYMKPSSGTADVFVNTSHDYEPFLYGAVITELLKQTQDPGENRETVDRLIESYRHFFPIGTELIPQSSLIQEFIGSK
;
A
#
# COMPACT_ATOMS: atom_id res chain seq x y z
N ILE A 1 -16.23 23.80 7.86
CA ILE A 1 -15.89 22.69 6.96
C ILE A 1 -15.86 21.43 7.82
N LEU A 2 -16.58 20.37 7.39
CA LEU A 2 -16.51 19.05 7.99
C LEU A 2 -15.72 18.14 7.05
N ILE A 3 -14.80 17.35 7.60
CA ILE A 3 -14.02 16.35 6.87
C ILE A 3 -14.44 14.98 7.38
N PHE A 4 -14.91 14.11 6.48
CA PHE A 4 -15.17 12.70 6.74
C PHE A 4 -14.10 11.89 6.07
N GLU A 5 -13.40 11.07 6.83
CA GLU A 5 -12.41 10.16 6.28
C GLU A 5 -12.77 8.71 6.63
N GLY A 6 -12.39 7.80 5.76
CA GLY A 6 -12.53 6.36 5.96
C GLY A 6 -12.86 5.63 4.66
N ILE A 7 -12.71 4.31 4.70
CA ILE A 7 -12.91 3.44 3.53
C ILE A 7 -14.34 3.47 2.98
N HIS A 8 -15.31 3.97 3.74
CA HIS A 8 -16.72 4.09 3.34
C HIS A 8 -17.15 5.52 3.05
N ALA A 9 -16.25 6.51 3.20
CA ALA A 9 -16.60 7.93 3.09
C ALA A 9 -17.23 8.33 1.73
N LEU A 10 -16.85 7.66 0.66
CA LEU A 10 -17.39 7.90 -0.69
C LEU A 10 -18.63 7.07 -1.03
N GLN A 11 -19.12 6.22 -0.13
CA GLN A 11 -20.30 5.43 -0.44
C GLN A 11 -21.53 6.32 -0.69
N PRO A 12 -22.35 6.02 -1.72
CA PRO A 12 -23.52 6.85 -2.08
C PRO A 12 -24.47 7.10 -0.92
N GLN A 13 -24.65 6.11 -0.04
CA GLN A 13 -25.55 6.21 1.12
C GLN A 13 -25.11 7.31 2.09
N LEU A 14 -23.80 7.47 2.30
CA LEU A 14 -23.26 8.54 3.12
C LEU A 14 -23.33 9.89 2.41
N ARG A 15 -22.98 9.93 1.13
CA ARG A 15 -22.97 11.17 0.35
C ARG A 15 -24.38 11.75 0.15
N GLN A 16 -25.41 10.92 -0.03
CA GLN A 16 -26.80 11.35 -0.17
C GLN A 16 -27.35 12.05 1.09
N GLY A 17 -26.87 11.67 2.26
CA GLY A 17 -27.23 12.31 3.54
C GLY A 17 -26.51 13.62 3.82
N LEU A 18 -25.49 13.97 3.04
CA LEU A 18 -24.73 15.21 3.21
C LEU A 18 -25.41 16.34 2.45
N ALA A 19 -25.32 17.55 3.02
CA ALA A 19 -25.84 18.76 2.38
C ALA A 19 -25.28 18.96 0.96
N ARG A 20 -25.96 19.74 0.14
CA ARG A 20 -25.78 19.91 -1.32
C ARG A 20 -24.37 20.22 -1.83
N SER A 21 -23.41 20.50 -0.96
CA SER A 21 -22.02 20.85 -1.31
C SER A 21 -21.06 19.89 -0.60
N ASN A 22 -20.78 18.74 -1.19
CA ASN A 22 -19.71 17.87 -0.74
C ASN A 22 -18.68 17.66 -1.87
N PHE A 23 -17.42 17.49 -1.50
CA PHE A 23 -16.31 17.26 -2.40
C PHE A 23 -15.65 15.94 -2.03
N GLY A 24 -15.58 15.00 -2.96
CA GLY A 24 -15.08 13.66 -2.74
C GLY A 24 -13.63 13.52 -3.22
N ILE A 25 -12.76 13.05 -2.36
CA ILE A 25 -11.36 12.76 -2.69
C ILE A 25 -11.12 11.26 -2.52
N TYR A 26 -10.65 10.59 -3.57
CA TYR A 26 -10.20 9.21 -3.52
C TYR A 26 -8.67 9.16 -3.47
N ILE A 27 -8.14 8.59 -2.39
CA ILE A 27 -6.71 8.59 -2.09
C ILE A 27 -6.21 7.15 -2.11
N HIS A 28 -5.26 6.85 -3.00
CA HIS A 28 -4.61 5.53 -3.01
C HIS A 28 -3.28 5.56 -3.77
N PRO A 29 -2.32 4.65 -3.49
CA PRO A 29 -1.14 4.49 -4.33
C PRO A 29 -1.53 3.87 -5.67
N ASN A 30 -1.06 4.46 -6.76
CA ASN A 30 -1.39 4.03 -8.14
C ASN A 30 -0.19 4.10 -9.08
N THR A 31 1.00 3.78 -8.58
CA THR A 31 2.23 3.74 -9.39
C THR A 31 2.63 2.30 -9.63
N SER A 32 3.02 2.00 -10.87
CA SER A 32 3.72 0.77 -11.23
C SER A 32 5.14 1.09 -11.65
N TYR A 33 6.07 0.23 -11.29
CA TYR A 33 7.49 0.35 -11.61
C TYR A 33 7.82 -0.69 -12.66
N VAL A 34 8.48 -0.25 -13.72
CA VAL A 34 8.84 -1.10 -14.86
C VAL A 34 10.35 -1.06 -15.10
N ASP A 35 10.89 -2.11 -15.68
CA ASP A 35 12.26 -2.13 -16.16
C ASP A 35 12.40 -1.42 -17.52
N GLN A 36 13.62 -1.43 -18.09
CA GLN A 36 13.94 -0.80 -19.37
C GLN A 36 13.19 -1.42 -20.55
N ASP A 37 12.76 -2.67 -20.42
CA ASP A 37 12.03 -3.42 -21.43
C ASP A 37 10.49 -3.26 -21.28
N GLY A 38 10.05 -2.46 -20.30
CA GLY A 38 8.63 -2.22 -19.99
C GLY A 38 7.98 -3.34 -19.20
N ARG A 39 8.75 -4.31 -18.66
CA ARG A 39 8.23 -5.36 -17.80
C ARG A 39 7.94 -4.80 -16.41
N THR A 40 6.75 -5.07 -15.88
CA THR A 40 6.38 -4.65 -14.54
C THR A 40 7.21 -5.39 -13.48
N LEU A 41 7.92 -4.62 -12.67
CA LEU A 41 8.65 -5.09 -11.49
C LEU A 41 7.76 -5.09 -10.25
N LEU A 42 7.08 -3.97 -10.00
CA LEU A 42 6.11 -3.82 -8.91
C LEU A 42 4.89 -3.06 -9.42
N ASP A 43 3.72 -3.55 -9.15
CA ASP A 43 2.48 -2.81 -9.38
C ASP A 43 1.97 -2.10 -8.11
N ALA A 44 0.89 -1.34 -8.24
CA ALA A 44 0.29 -0.61 -7.13
C ALA A 44 -0.19 -1.54 -5.99
N ARG A 45 -0.57 -2.79 -6.29
CA ARG A 45 -0.98 -3.77 -5.28
C ARG A 45 0.22 -4.30 -4.52
N ASP A 46 1.33 -4.52 -5.19
CA ASP A 46 2.60 -4.94 -4.59
C ASP A 46 3.11 -3.89 -3.63
N LEU A 47 3.10 -2.61 -4.03
CA LEU A 47 3.48 -1.51 -3.16
C LEU A 47 2.59 -1.42 -1.92
N ARG A 48 1.27 -1.56 -2.09
CA ARG A 48 0.31 -1.56 -0.98
C ARG A 48 0.51 -2.76 -0.04
N LEU A 49 0.74 -3.95 -0.59
CA LEU A 49 1.04 -5.13 0.21
C LEU A 49 2.33 -4.94 1.00
N THR A 50 3.38 -4.42 0.37
CA THR A 50 4.66 -4.11 1.02
C THR A 50 4.49 -3.12 2.16
N ARG A 51 3.85 -1.98 1.93
CA ARG A 51 3.53 -1.00 2.97
C ARG A 51 2.81 -1.65 4.14
N ARG A 52 1.81 -2.48 3.84
CA ARG A 52 1.01 -3.16 4.87
C ARG A 52 1.85 -4.17 5.67
N ILE A 53 2.67 -4.99 5.02
CA ILE A 53 3.54 -5.97 5.70
C ILE A 53 4.49 -5.24 6.65
N ILE A 54 5.16 -4.20 6.18
CA ILE A 54 6.11 -3.44 6.99
C ILE A 54 5.40 -2.79 8.18
N ARG A 55 4.30 -2.07 7.93
CA ARG A 55 3.52 -1.40 8.98
C ARG A 55 2.97 -2.38 10.02
N ASP A 56 2.34 -3.46 9.58
CA ASP A 56 1.73 -4.44 10.48
C ASP A 56 2.80 -5.16 11.31
N ASN A 57 3.99 -5.37 10.74
CA ASN A 57 5.14 -5.89 11.49
C ASN A 57 5.65 -4.88 12.53
N LEU A 58 5.89 -3.63 12.13
CA LEU A 58 6.44 -2.59 13.01
C LEU A 58 5.51 -2.20 14.15
N HIS A 59 4.22 -2.00 13.86
CA HIS A 59 3.29 -1.36 14.80
C HIS A 59 2.28 -2.32 15.44
N ARG A 60 2.12 -3.52 14.88
CA ARG A 60 1.10 -4.48 15.34
C ARG A 60 1.70 -5.84 15.72
N GLY A 61 3.00 -6.03 15.53
CA GLY A 61 3.67 -7.30 15.78
C GLY A 61 3.14 -8.45 14.91
N THR A 62 2.48 -8.13 13.78
CA THR A 62 1.93 -9.15 12.87
C THR A 62 3.01 -9.61 11.92
N PRO A 63 3.35 -10.92 11.90
CA PRO A 63 4.35 -11.44 10.98
C PRO A 63 3.86 -11.34 9.52
N PRO A 64 4.78 -11.32 8.52
CA PRO A 64 4.45 -11.16 7.11
C PRO A 64 3.35 -12.10 6.62
N LEU A 65 3.41 -13.39 6.95
CA LEU A 65 2.38 -14.36 6.57
C LEU A 65 1.00 -14.06 7.15
N GLY A 66 0.94 -13.50 8.36
CA GLY A 66 -0.32 -13.06 8.96
C GLY A 66 -0.99 -11.99 8.11
N THR A 67 -0.22 -10.98 7.69
CA THR A 67 -0.71 -9.93 6.79
C THR A 67 -1.10 -10.49 5.42
N MET A 68 -0.31 -11.37 4.84
CA MET A 68 -0.57 -11.97 3.52
C MET A 68 -1.85 -12.83 3.50
N ARG A 69 -2.12 -13.58 4.58
CA ARG A 69 -3.36 -14.36 4.71
C ARG A 69 -4.61 -13.47 4.68
N MET A 70 -4.54 -12.31 5.35
CA MET A 70 -5.64 -11.33 5.36
C MET A 70 -5.74 -10.54 4.03
N TRP A 71 -4.70 -10.56 3.20
CA TRP A 71 -4.63 -9.71 2.01
C TRP A 71 -5.72 -10.01 0.98
N LYS A 72 -6.09 -11.27 0.82
CA LYS A 72 -7.18 -11.70 -0.08
C LYS A 72 -8.51 -11.06 0.31
N ASP A 73 -8.81 -11.00 1.60
CA ASP A 73 -10.04 -10.38 2.12
C ASP A 73 -10.01 -8.86 1.96
N VAL A 74 -8.84 -8.23 2.13
CA VAL A 74 -8.65 -6.80 1.89
C VAL A 74 -8.93 -6.46 0.43
N LEU A 75 -8.36 -7.21 -0.51
CA LEU A 75 -8.62 -7.02 -1.95
C LEU A 75 -10.09 -7.26 -2.32
N ARG A 76 -10.71 -8.26 -1.72
CA ARG A 76 -12.15 -8.53 -1.90
C ARG A 76 -12.99 -7.37 -1.39
N GLY A 77 -12.69 -6.86 -0.19
CA GLY A 77 -13.37 -5.70 0.39
C GLY A 77 -13.23 -4.45 -0.47
N GLU A 78 -12.03 -4.20 -1.01
CA GLU A 78 -11.78 -3.11 -1.94
C GLU A 78 -12.63 -3.23 -3.21
N LEU A 79 -12.64 -4.42 -3.82
CA LEU A 79 -13.39 -4.68 -5.04
C LEU A 79 -14.90 -4.49 -4.84
N LEU A 80 -15.44 -4.97 -3.72
CA LEU A 80 -16.87 -4.96 -3.44
C LEU A 80 -17.38 -3.60 -2.94
N TYR A 81 -16.60 -2.86 -2.15
CA TYR A 81 -17.09 -1.71 -1.40
C TYR A 81 -16.40 -0.39 -1.77
N MET A 82 -15.12 -0.40 -2.09
CA MET A 82 -14.37 0.82 -2.38
C MET A 82 -14.38 1.17 -3.87
N LYS A 83 -14.05 0.19 -4.72
CA LYS A 83 -13.94 0.41 -6.16
C LYS A 83 -15.24 0.90 -6.81
N PRO A 84 -16.44 0.38 -6.48
CA PRO A 84 -17.68 0.92 -7.02
C PRO A 84 -17.92 2.39 -6.65
N SER A 85 -17.50 2.81 -5.45
CA SER A 85 -17.67 4.16 -4.96
C SER A 85 -16.57 5.13 -5.42
N SER A 86 -15.44 4.64 -5.91
CA SER A 86 -14.34 5.50 -6.38
C SER A 86 -14.77 6.39 -7.55
N GLY A 87 -15.62 5.89 -8.46
CA GLY A 87 -16.13 6.66 -9.59
C GLY A 87 -16.99 7.87 -9.20
N THR A 88 -17.36 8.03 -7.93
CA THR A 88 -18.08 9.20 -7.42
C THR A 88 -17.15 10.29 -6.85
N ALA A 89 -15.84 10.04 -6.82
CA ALA A 89 -14.88 11.05 -6.37
C ALA A 89 -14.71 12.18 -7.38
N ASP A 90 -14.57 13.40 -6.87
CA ASP A 90 -14.29 14.58 -7.68
C ASP A 90 -12.80 14.68 -8.03
N VAL A 91 -11.92 14.15 -7.17
CA VAL A 91 -10.47 14.12 -7.37
C VAL A 91 -9.87 12.79 -6.92
N PHE A 92 -8.87 12.33 -7.67
CA PHE A 92 -8.02 11.18 -7.35
C PHE A 92 -6.63 11.67 -6.95
N VAL A 93 -6.15 11.23 -5.79
CA VAL A 93 -4.82 11.55 -5.29
C VAL A 93 -3.98 10.28 -5.26
N ASN A 94 -2.91 10.24 -6.07
CA ASN A 94 -1.91 9.19 -5.99
C ASN A 94 -0.97 9.45 -4.81
N THR A 95 -0.90 8.53 -3.88
CA THR A 95 -0.04 8.62 -2.69
C THR A 95 1.25 7.82 -2.80
N SER A 96 1.59 7.33 -3.98
CA SER A 96 2.89 6.70 -4.21
C SER A 96 3.97 7.77 -4.32
N HIS A 97 5.13 7.48 -3.73
CA HIS A 97 6.37 8.24 -3.96
C HIS A 97 7.33 7.38 -4.78
N ASP A 98 7.94 7.94 -5.80
CA ASP A 98 8.77 7.20 -6.76
C ASP A 98 9.97 6.49 -6.11
N TYR A 99 10.42 6.99 -4.94
CA TYR A 99 11.56 6.45 -4.20
C TYR A 99 11.18 5.33 -3.20
N GLU A 100 9.92 4.99 -3.02
CA GLU A 100 9.50 4.01 -1.99
C GLU A 100 10.11 2.62 -2.14
N PRO A 101 10.18 2.02 -3.34
CA PRO A 101 10.80 0.71 -3.47
C PRO A 101 12.26 0.69 -3.03
N PHE A 102 12.97 1.78 -3.21
CA PHE A 102 14.36 1.93 -2.77
C PHE A 102 14.50 1.99 -1.24
N LEU A 103 13.48 2.52 -0.54
CA LEU A 103 13.43 2.54 0.94
C LEU A 103 13.02 1.18 1.51
N TYR A 104 12.04 0.53 0.88
CA TYR A 104 11.42 -0.66 1.43
C TYR A 104 12.19 -1.94 1.10
N GLY A 105 12.97 -1.95 0.03
CA GLY A 105 13.59 -3.14 -0.55
C GLY A 105 14.37 -3.98 0.44
N ALA A 106 15.21 -3.36 1.26
CA ALA A 106 16.01 -4.06 2.26
C ALA A 106 15.13 -4.66 3.37
N VAL A 107 14.21 -3.87 3.91
CA VAL A 107 13.34 -4.27 5.03
C VAL A 107 12.39 -5.39 4.62
N ILE A 108 11.69 -5.22 3.50
CA ILE A 108 10.72 -6.23 3.04
C ILE A 108 11.40 -7.53 2.67
N THR A 109 12.56 -7.47 2.02
CA THR A 109 13.31 -8.67 1.63
C THR A 109 13.76 -9.46 2.86
N GLU A 110 14.24 -8.78 3.90
CA GLU A 110 14.63 -9.42 5.15
C GLU A 110 13.43 -10.06 5.86
N LEU A 111 12.32 -9.36 5.99
CA LEU A 111 11.08 -9.88 6.58
C LEU A 111 10.56 -11.11 5.84
N LEU A 112 10.60 -11.09 4.51
CA LEU A 112 10.11 -12.20 3.70
C LEU A 112 11.05 -13.41 3.74
N LYS A 113 12.38 -13.22 3.78
CA LYS A 113 13.36 -14.31 3.91
C LYS A 113 13.28 -15.03 5.26
N GLN A 114 12.93 -14.32 6.32
CA GLN A 114 12.72 -14.92 7.66
C GLN A 114 11.43 -15.74 7.75
N THR A 115 10.60 -15.68 6.74
CA THR A 115 9.32 -16.39 6.71
C THR A 115 9.54 -17.89 6.51
N GLN A 116 9.25 -18.67 7.54
CA GLN A 116 9.27 -20.13 7.46
C GLN A 116 7.96 -20.62 6.81
N ASP A 117 8.08 -21.55 5.88
CA ASP A 117 6.97 -22.19 5.16
C ASP A 117 5.85 -21.23 4.70
N PRO A 118 6.05 -20.46 3.64
CA PRO A 118 5.07 -19.51 3.12
C PRO A 118 3.80 -20.18 2.55
N GLY A 119 3.79 -21.51 2.36
CA GLY A 119 2.61 -22.23 1.88
C GLY A 119 2.05 -21.65 0.57
N GLU A 120 0.77 -21.34 0.56
CA GLU A 120 0.08 -20.74 -0.60
C GLU A 120 0.60 -19.35 -1.02
N ASN A 121 1.34 -18.68 -0.17
CA ASN A 121 1.91 -17.35 -0.44
C ASN A 121 3.33 -17.41 -1.04
N ARG A 122 3.90 -18.60 -1.27
CA ARG A 122 5.27 -18.79 -1.77
C ARG A 122 5.54 -18.01 -3.05
N GLU A 123 4.67 -18.13 -4.03
CA GLU A 123 4.80 -17.43 -5.31
C GLU A 123 4.88 -15.90 -5.10
N THR A 124 4.03 -15.35 -4.24
CA THR A 124 4.03 -13.91 -3.93
C THR A 124 5.30 -13.51 -3.18
N VAL A 125 5.76 -14.32 -2.24
CA VAL A 125 7.01 -14.07 -1.49
C VAL A 125 8.20 -14.06 -2.44
N ASP A 126 8.35 -15.10 -3.25
CA ASP A 126 9.48 -15.24 -4.18
C ASP A 126 9.48 -14.11 -5.21
N ARG A 127 8.32 -13.79 -5.76
CA ARG A 127 8.15 -12.69 -6.72
C ARG A 127 8.50 -11.33 -6.12
N LEU A 128 8.03 -11.01 -4.92
CA LEU A 128 8.37 -9.74 -4.26
C LEU A 128 9.87 -9.65 -3.97
N ILE A 129 10.49 -10.71 -3.44
CA ILE A 129 11.93 -10.74 -3.20
C ILE A 129 12.70 -10.48 -4.51
N GLU A 130 12.31 -11.13 -5.60
CA GLU A 130 12.95 -10.95 -6.89
C GLU A 130 12.75 -9.53 -7.43
N SER A 131 11.53 -9.00 -7.37
CA SER A 131 11.24 -7.64 -7.84
C SER A 131 12.06 -6.60 -7.10
N TYR A 132 12.18 -6.72 -5.77
CA TYR A 132 12.93 -5.76 -4.96
C TYR A 132 14.45 -5.78 -5.20
N ARG A 133 15.01 -6.81 -5.81
CA ARG A 133 16.44 -6.84 -6.22
C ARG A 133 16.81 -5.78 -7.26
N HIS A 134 15.82 -5.27 -8.00
CA HIS A 134 16.02 -4.23 -9.00
C HIS A 134 16.14 -2.82 -8.41
N PHE A 135 15.90 -2.66 -7.10
CA PHE A 135 15.91 -1.36 -6.42
C PHE A 135 17.09 -1.27 -5.44
N PHE A 136 18.03 -0.39 -5.73
CA PHE A 136 19.17 -0.16 -4.84
C PHE A 136 18.72 0.58 -3.58
N PRO A 137 19.03 0.06 -2.37
CA PRO A 137 18.62 0.69 -1.12
C PRO A 137 19.13 2.13 -0.99
N ILE A 138 18.25 3.02 -0.53
CA ILE A 138 18.60 4.38 -0.11
C ILE A 138 18.34 4.55 1.39
N GLY A 139 19.07 5.49 2.00
CA GLY A 139 18.93 5.79 3.43
C GLY A 139 17.62 6.51 3.76
N THR A 140 17.18 6.36 5.00
CA THR A 140 15.95 6.99 5.50
C THR A 140 16.17 8.38 6.08
N GLU A 141 17.41 8.82 6.22
CA GLU A 141 17.83 10.08 6.88
C GLU A 141 17.34 11.33 6.14
N LEU A 142 17.06 11.21 4.85
CA LEU A 142 16.55 12.31 4.02
C LEU A 142 15.02 12.42 4.03
N ILE A 143 14.33 11.49 4.68
CA ILE A 143 12.86 11.48 4.70
C ILE A 143 12.35 12.41 5.81
N PRO A 144 11.58 13.46 5.46
CA PRO A 144 11.05 14.40 6.45
C PRO A 144 10.23 13.71 7.53
N GLN A 145 10.32 14.17 8.77
CA GLN A 145 9.54 13.64 9.89
C GLN A 145 8.00 13.74 9.68
N SER A 146 7.57 14.73 8.92
CA SER A 146 6.16 14.93 8.55
C SER A 146 5.71 14.09 7.35
N SER A 147 6.60 13.29 6.77
CA SER A 147 6.25 12.45 5.62
C SER A 147 5.36 11.27 6.02
N LEU A 148 4.34 10.98 5.20
CA LEU A 148 3.55 9.76 5.29
C LEU A 148 4.42 8.49 5.33
N ILE A 149 5.58 8.53 4.69
CA ILE A 149 6.51 7.40 4.61
C ILE A 149 7.03 6.97 5.99
N GLN A 150 7.04 7.86 6.98
CA GLN A 150 7.46 7.53 8.35
C GLN A 150 6.65 6.38 8.96
N GLU A 151 5.39 6.22 8.56
CA GLU A 151 4.53 5.09 8.98
C GLU A 151 5.11 3.71 8.57
N PHE A 152 5.95 3.68 7.53
CA PHE A 152 6.46 2.44 6.94
C PHE A 152 7.96 2.21 7.16
N ILE A 153 8.71 3.22 7.59
CA ILE A 153 10.16 3.10 7.84
C ILE A 153 10.51 3.12 9.33
N GLY A 154 9.54 3.39 10.20
CA GLY A 154 9.71 3.56 11.64
C GLY A 154 10.25 4.95 11.98
N SER A 155 9.55 5.65 12.86
CA SER A 155 10.10 6.84 13.50
C SER A 155 11.19 6.40 14.49
N LYS A 156 12.39 6.97 14.35
CA LYS A 156 13.43 6.87 15.38
C LYS A 156 13.07 7.73 16.59
#